data_b71825d8a6fc0b5ff40f0036d45ed1d2
#
_entry.id   b71825d8a6fc0b5ff40f0036d45ed1d2
#
_cell.length_a   1.000
_cell.length_b   1.000
_cell.length_c   1.000
_cell.angle_alpha   90.00
_cell.angle_beta   90.00
_cell.angle_gamma   90.00
#
_symmetry.space_group_name_H-M   'P 1'
#
loop_
_entity.id
_entity.type
_entity.pdbx_description
1 polymer ?
#
loop_
_entity_poly.entity_id
_entity_poly.type
_entity_poly.pdbx_seq_one_letter_code
_entity_poly.pdbx_strand_id
1 'polypeptide(L)'
;TFTEVMDANILETLLQSDVLRSNRAADSENGCWDFLKMMKLTEEAAQLTKLRNNQGRTTYTISSHGYGRRFPKHGLSLALLRKEVRHTMCKDYYIDFDMKNAHPEILLQVLRVHFPDEPQYWANQLSYCKHREAKLKEVMEEHSVSRGAAKQLFVCLINNGTYKSWKKDNEVADSTEIPFVVFFGKEIRNVIPVLKKHNKVLYDAMVQAKQEQTKKYKKKMSKNLDGSFMSTFLGNIERMLLEVIMKHFESKMFIINN
;
A
#
# COMPACT_ATOMS: atom_id res chain seq x y z
N THR A 1 -4.76 -12.15 -15.94
CA THR A 1 -5.28 -13.16 -15.00
C THR A 1 -4.11 -13.89 -14.41
N PHE A 2 -4.08 -14.03 -13.12
CA PHE A 2 -3.07 -14.81 -12.39
C PHE A 2 -3.77 -15.96 -11.69
N THR A 3 -3.05 -17.08 -11.50
CA THR A 3 -3.52 -18.18 -10.68
C THR A 3 -2.84 -18.06 -9.31
N GLU A 4 -3.63 -17.85 -8.27
CA GLU A 4 -3.18 -17.85 -6.88
C GLU A 4 -3.43 -19.24 -6.30
N VAL A 5 -2.36 -19.92 -5.95
CA VAL A 5 -2.42 -21.26 -5.34
C VAL A 5 -2.45 -21.09 -3.82
N MET A 6 -3.36 -21.80 -3.16
CA MET A 6 -3.50 -21.80 -1.71
C MET A 6 -3.95 -23.16 -1.23
N ASP A 7 -3.61 -23.51 0.00
CA ASP A 7 -4.09 -24.73 0.65
C ASP A 7 -5.54 -24.54 1.11
N ALA A 8 -6.46 -25.20 0.40
CA ALA A 8 -7.89 -25.12 0.69
C ALA A 8 -8.24 -25.76 2.06
N ASN A 9 -7.51 -26.77 2.51
CA ASN A 9 -7.75 -27.41 3.80
C ASN A 9 -7.34 -26.51 4.95
N ILE A 10 -6.18 -25.84 4.80
CA ILE A 10 -5.73 -24.83 5.77
C ILE A 10 -6.72 -23.67 5.84
N LEU A 11 -7.20 -23.17 4.68
CA LEU A 11 -8.23 -22.11 4.66
C LEU A 11 -9.49 -22.54 5.40
N GLU A 12 -9.98 -23.75 5.18
CA GLU A 12 -11.17 -24.27 5.85
C GLU A 12 -10.94 -24.40 7.36
N THR A 13 -9.78 -24.93 7.77
CA THR A 13 -9.36 -25.03 9.18
C THR A 13 -9.31 -23.63 9.83
N LEU A 14 -8.73 -22.65 9.16
CA LEU A 14 -8.68 -21.26 9.65
C LEU A 14 -10.06 -20.65 9.81
N LEU A 15 -10.97 -20.87 8.86
CA LEU A 15 -12.35 -20.36 8.92
C LEU A 15 -13.18 -20.99 10.05
N GLN A 16 -12.87 -22.23 10.42
CA GLN A 16 -13.52 -22.92 11.55
C GLN A 16 -12.87 -22.59 12.89
N SER A 17 -11.68 -22.02 12.90
CA SER A 17 -10.90 -21.72 14.10
C SER A 17 -11.54 -20.59 14.93
N ASP A 18 -11.64 -20.83 16.25
CA ASP A 18 -12.08 -19.80 17.19
C ASP A 18 -11.09 -18.64 17.35
N VAL A 19 -9.81 -18.86 17.01
CA VAL A 19 -8.77 -17.82 17.04
C VAL A 19 -9.10 -16.68 16.08
N LEU A 20 -9.55 -16.98 14.86
CA LEU A 20 -10.01 -15.95 13.92
C LEU A 20 -11.35 -15.31 14.33
N ARG A 21 -12.18 -16.03 15.06
CA ARG A 21 -13.46 -15.53 15.60
C ARG A 21 -13.26 -14.63 16.81
N SER A 22 -12.28 -14.93 17.68
CA SER A 22 -12.01 -14.16 18.91
C SER A 22 -11.32 -12.82 18.64
N ASN A 23 -10.56 -12.69 17.56
CA ASN A 23 -9.85 -11.45 17.18
C ASN A 23 -10.68 -10.50 16.30
N ARG A 24 -12.00 -10.60 16.34
CA ARG A 24 -12.93 -9.82 15.47
C ARG A 24 -12.73 -8.31 15.51
N ALA A 25 -12.43 -7.75 16.68
CA ALA A 25 -12.25 -6.31 16.84
C ALA A 25 -10.91 -5.83 16.25
N ALA A 26 -9.85 -6.60 16.43
CA ALA A 26 -8.51 -6.29 15.89
C ALA A 26 -8.44 -6.46 14.36
N ASP A 27 -9.25 -7.37 13.82
CA ASP A 27 -9.25 -7.71 12.39
C ASP A 27 -10.04 -6.72 11.52
N SER A 28 -10.95 -5.93 12.14
CA SER A 28 -11.76 -4.94 11.41
C SER A 28 -10.93 -3.84 10.76
N GLU A 29 -9.77 -3.51 11.33
CA GLU A 29 -8.87 -2.48 10.81
C GLU A 29 -7.95 -2.96 9.67
N ASN A 30 -7.78 -4.27 9.49
CA ASN A 30 -6.77 -4.86 8.59
C ASN A 30 -7.33 -5.59 7.36
N GLY A 31 -8.61 -5.46 7.05
CA GLY A 31 -9.23 -6.04 5.84
C GLY A 31 -9.45 -7.56 5.87
N CYS A 32 -8.84 -8.30 6.80
CA CYS A 32 -9.06 -9.74 6.94
C CYS A 32 -10.49 -10.03 7.43
N TRP A 33 -11.01 -9.19 8.28
CA TRP A 33 -12.39 -9.28 8.75
C TRP A 33 -13.39 -9.09 7.61
N ASP A 34 -13.12 -8.14 6.70
CA ASP A 34 -13.97 -7.92 5.53
C ASP A 34 -13.97 -9.12 4.60
N PHE A 35 -12.82 -9.81 4.45
CA PHE A 35 -12.74 -11.05 3.71
C PHE A 35 -13.57 -12.16 4.36
N LEU A 36 -13.43 -12.39 5.67
CA LEU A 36 -14.21 -13.39 6.39
C LEU A 36 -15.70 -13.06 6.41
N LYS A 37 -16.06 -11.78 6.55
CA LYS A 37 -17.44 -11.29 6.46
C LYS A 37 -18.01 -11.50 5.06
N MET A 38 -17.23 -11.19 4.02
CA MET A 38 -17.61 -11.40 2.63
C MET A 38 -17.80 -12.90 2.33
N MET A 39 -16.93 -13.76 2.85
CA MET A 39 -17.07 -15.22 2.77
C MET A 39 -18.35 -15.71 3.47
N LYS A 40 -18.77 -15.09 4.57
CA LYS A 40 -20.01 -15.42 5.28
C LYS A 40 -21.27 -14.87 4.64
N LEU A 41 -21.18 -13.69 4.00
CA LEU A 41 -22.34 -13.02 3.42
C LEU A 41 -22.76 -13.56 2.03
N THR A 42 -21.88 -14.28 1.38
CA THR A 42 -22.12 -14.78 0.02
C THR A 42 -22.10 -16.30 -0.02
N GLU A 43 -23.11 -16.96 0.57
CA GLU A 43 -23.26 -18.43 0.53
C GLU A 43 -21.91 -19.17 0.53
N GLU A 44 -21.35 -19.28 1.70
CA GLU A 44 -19.97 -19.68 2.04
C GLU A 44 -19.45 -20.91 1.29
N ALA A 45 -20.29 -21.90 1.09
CA ALA A 45 -19.96 -23.12 0.36
C ALA A 45 -19.66 -22.86 -1.13
N ALA A 46 -20.36 -21.91 -1.77
CA ALA A 46 -20.19 -21.65 -3.20
C ALA A 46 -18.88 -20.90 -3.50
N GLN A 47 -18.42 -20.05 -2.59
CA GLN A 47 -17.15 -19.33 -2.80
C GLN A 47 -15.92 -20.14 -2.39
N LEU A 48 -16.00 -20.93 -1.32
CA LEU A 48 -14.99 -21.94 -1.01
C LEU A 48 -14.89 -22.98 -2.14
N THR A 49 -16.03 -23.38 -2.70
CA THR A 49 -16.09 -24.25 -3.89
C THR A 49 -15.51 -23.54 -5.11
N LYS A 50 -15.75 -22.24 -5.32
CA LYS A 50 -15.10 -21.48 -6.39
C LYS A 50 -13.60 -21.32 -6.19
N LEU A 51 -13.13 -21.08 -4.97
CA LEU A 51 -11.70 -21.06 -4.64
C LEU A 51 -11.06 -22.44 -4.89
N ARG A 52 -11.72 -23.52 -4.49
CA ARG A 52 -11.32 -24.91 -4.80
C ARG A 52 -11.33 -25.20 -6.30
N ASN A 53 -12.44 -24.89 -7.00
CA ASN A 53 -12.66 -25.28 -8.39
C ASN A 53 -11.96 -24.35 -9.40
N ASN A 54 -11.77 -23.06 -9.07
CA ASN A 54 -11.06 -22.11 -9.92
C ASN A 54 -9.56 -22.09 -9.63
N GLN A 55 -9.05 -22.95 -8.77
CA GLN A 55 -7.62 -22.98 -8.42
C GLN A 55 -7.05 -21.59 -8.14
N GLY A 56 -7.81 -20.75 -7.42
CA GLY A 56 -7.38 -19.41 -7.07
C GLY A 56 -7.25 -18.42 -8.24
N ARG A 57 -7.88 -18.63 -9.40
CA ARG A 57 -7.77 -17.69 -10.52
C ARG A 57 -8.31 -16.32 -10.15
N THR A 58 -7.42 -15.36 -10.09
CA THR A 58 -7.72 -13.96 -9.77
C THR A 58 -7.37 -13.07 -10.95
N THR A 59 -8.28 -12.18 -11.33
CA THR A 59 -8.00 -11.15 -12.33
C THR A 59 -7.69 -9.85 -11.62
N TYR A 60 -6.50 -9.33 -11.87
CA TYR A 60 -6.10 -8.01 -11.38
C TYR A 60 -6.34 -6.95 -12.43
N THR A 61 -6.80 -5.80 -11.99
CA THR A 61 -7.04 -4.63 -12.85
C THR A 61 -6.35 -3.41 -12.24
N ILE A 62 -6.01 -2.47 -13.09
CA ILE A 62 -5.58 -1.13 -12.70
C ILE A 62 -6.84 -0.27 -12.56
N SER A 63 -6.78 0.82 -11.81
CA SER A 63 -7.86 1.81 -11.72
C SER A 63 -8.32 2.27 -13.11
N SER A 64 -9.54 2.77 -13.23
CA SER A 64 -10.14 3.23 -14.51
C SER A 64 -9.29 4.27 -15.25
N HIS A 65 -8.48 5.04 -14.53
CA HIS A 65 -7.54 6.00 -15.11
C HIS A 65 -6.24 5.39 -15.65
N GLY A 66 -6.04 4.06 -15.57
CA GLY A 66 -4.88 3.37 -16.13
C GLY A 66 -3.57 3.47 -15.32
N TYR A 67 -3.57 4.10 -14.16
CA TYR A 67 -2.39 4.32 -13.32
C TYR A 67 -2.54 3.72 -11.92
N GLY A 68 -1.41 3.59 -11.21
CA GLY A 68 -1.35 3.10 -9.85
C GLY A 68 -1.18 1.58 -9.76
N ARG A 69 -1.47 1.04 -8.58
CA ARG A 69 -1.35 -0.40 -8.28
C ARG A 69 -2.44 -1.21 -8.97
N ARG A 70 -2.18 -2.51 -9.11
CA ARG A 70 -3.22 -3.49 -9.52
C ARG A 70 -4.03 -3.91 -8.30
N PHE A 71 -5.33 -4.08 -8.52
CA PHE A 71 -6.29 -4.55 -7.53
C PHE A 71 -7.07 -5.76 -8.06
N PRO A 72 -7.47 -6.70 -7.19
CA PRO A 72 -8.29 -7.83 -7.61
C PRO A 72 -9.68 -7.34 -8.05
N LYS A 73 -10.09 -7.74 -9.25
CA LYS A 73 -11.32 -7.25 -9.89
C LYS A 73 -12.60 -7.65 -9.15
N HIS A 74 -12.61 -8.80 -8.50
CA HIS A 74 -13.80 -9.39 -7.87
C HIS A 74 -13.66 -9.59 -6.36
N GLY A 75 -12.74 -8.90 -5.71
CA GLY A 75 -12.66 -8.85 -4.26
C GLY A 75 -12.09 -10.08 -3.56
N LEU A 76 -11.73 -11.14 -4.28
CA LEU A 76 -11.11 -12.35 -3.73
C LEU A 76 -9.67 -12.48 -4.23
N SER A 77 -8.71 -12.37 -3.32
CA SER A 77 -7.28 -12.50 -3.61
C SER A 77 -6.50 -12.67 -2.32
N LEU A 78 -5.37 -13.37 -2.41
CA LEU A 78 -4.38 -13.45 -1.33
C LEU A 78 -3.88 -12.06 -0.89
N ALA A 79 -3.88 -11.08 -1.79
CA ALA A 79 -3.47 -9.71 -1.49
C ALA A 79 -4.39 -8.99 -0.49
N LEU A 80 -5.61 -9.47 -0.28
CA LEU A 80 -6.58 -8.91 0.68
C LEU A 80 -6.46 -9.54 2.07
N LEU A 81 -5.66 -10.60 2.21
CA LEU A 81 -5.48 -11.29 3.48
C LEU A 81 -4.35 -10.67 4.29
N ARG A 82 -4.48 -10.70 5.61
CA ARG A 82 -3.38 -10.38 6.52
C ARG A 82 -2.18 -11.29 6.21
N LYS A 83 -0.99 -10.76 6.47
CA LYS A 83 0.27 -11.45 6.22
C LYS A 83 0.30 -12.84 6.86
N GLU A 84 -0.12 -12.95 8.10
CA GLU A 84 -0.12 -14.18 8.88
C GLU A 84 -1.00 -15.25 8.23
N VAL A 85 -2.23 -14.88 7.87
CA VAL A 85 -3.21 -15.77 7.20
C VAL A 85 -2.68 -16.20 5.83
N ARG A 86 -2.23 -15.23 5.03
CA ARG A 86 -1.65 -15.49 3.71
C ARG A 86 -0.46 -16.43 3.78
N HIS A 87 0.49 -16.17 4.69
CA HIS A 87 1.68 -17.01 4.86
C HIS A 87 1.33 -18.43 5.30
N THR A 88 0.38 -18.60 6.23
CA THR A 88 -0.04 -19.92 6.68
C THR A 88 -0.61 -20.74 5.53
N MET A 89 -1.44 -20.14 4.66
CA MET A 89 -2.06 -20.84 3.54
C MET A 89 -1.14 -21.09 2.35
N CYS A 90 -0.09 -20.28 2.23
CA CYS A 90 0.69 -20.20 0.99
C CYS A 90 2.17 -20.57 1.18
N LYS A 91 2.63 -20.87 2.38
CA LYS A 91 4.06 -21.11 2.72
C LYS A 91 4.74 -22.13 1.84
N ASP A 92 4.01 -23.15 1.39
CA ASP A 92 4.54 -24.25 0.58
C ASP A 92 4.53 -23.93 -0.94
N TYR A 93 3.91 -22.82 -1.34
CA TYR A 93 3.71 -22.43 -2.75
C TYR A 93 4.41 -21.13 -3.13
N TYR A 94 4.69 -20.24 -2.17
CA TYR A 94 5.20 -18.91 -2.46
C TYR A 94 6.34 -18.51 -1.54
N ILE A 95 7.24 -17.71 -2.11
CA ILE A 95 8.22 -16.93 -1.37
C ILE A 95 7.71 -15.48 -1.37
N ASP A 96 7.59 -14.87 -0.18
CA ASP A 96 7.20 -13.47 -0.03
C ASP A 96 8.38 -12.56 -0.36
N PHE A 97 8.24 -11.79 -1.44
CA PHE A 97 9.22 -10.82 -1.89
C PHE A 97 8.64 -9.41 -1.76
N ASP A 98 9.22 -8.58 -0.91
CA ASP A 98 8.75 -7.22 -0.64
C ASP A 98 9.88 -6.20 -0.83
N MET A 99 9.53 -5.04 -1.40
CA MET A 99 10.45 -3.91 -1.53
C MET A 99 10.51 -3.15 -0.21
N LYS A 100 11.67 -3.19 0.45
CA LYS A 100 11.89 -2.46 1.68
C LYS A 100 11.76 -0.95 1.44
N ASN A 101 10.87 -0.30 2.20
CA ASN A 101 10.70 1.16 2.16
C ASN A 101 10.33 1.71 0.76
N ALA A 102 9.51 0.97 -0.01
CA ALA A 102 9.27 1.20 -1.44
C ALA A 102 8.99 2.66 -1.81
N HIS A 103 7.92 3.26 -1.30
CA HIS A 103 7.53 4.63 -1.68
C HIS A 103 8.58 5.70 -1.36
N PRO A 104 9.19 5.73 -0.16
CA PRO A 104 10.30 6.64 0.13
C PRO A 104 11.49 6.48 -0.81
N GLU A 105 11.91 5.25 -1.09
CA GLU A 105 13.05 4.97 -1.97
C GLU A 105 12.75 5.36 -3.42
N ILE A 106 11.57 5.02 -3.93
CA ILE A 106 11.11 5.40 -5.26
C ILE A 106 11.11 6.94 -5.39
N LEU A 107 10.51 7.63 -4.42
CA LEU A 107 10.46 9.09 -4.43
C LEU A 107 11.86 9.70 -4.47
N LEU A 108 12.76 9.22 -3.60
CA LEU A 108 14.15 9.68 -3.56
C LEU A 108 14.84 9.51 -4.92
N GLN A 109 14.71 8.35 -5.56
CA GLN A 109 15.34 8.11 -6.87
C GLN A 109 14.76 9.02 -7.95
N VAL A 110 13.44 9.18 -7.99
CA VAL A 110 12.79 10.10 -8.92
C VAL A 110 13.31 11.52 -8.75
N LEU A 111 13.39 12.02 -7.52
CA LEU A 111 13.83 13.37 -7.24
C LEU A 111 15.32 13.59 -7.60
N ARG A 112 16.19 12.63 -7.30
CA ARG A 112 17.61 12.71 -7.66
C ARG A 112 17.85 12.67 -9.15
N VAL A 113 17.03 11.95 -9.90
CA VAL A 113 17.13 11.91 -11.38
C VAL A 113 16.64 13.21 -12.00
N HIS A 114 15.55 13.79 -11.49
CA HIS A 114 14.98 15.02 -12.04
C HIS A 114 15.66 16.30 -11.55
N PHE A 115 16.23 16.27 -10.34
CA PHE A 115 16.81 17.44 -9.64
C PHE A 115 18.15 17.09 -9.01
N PRO A 116 19.16 16.61 -9.80
CA PRO A 116 20.43 16.11 -9.26
C PRO A 116 21.19 17.17 -8.44
N ASP A 117 21.16 18.41 -8.88
CA ASP A 117 21.89 19.54 -8.28
C ASP A 117 21.02 20.40 -7.34
N GLU A 118 19.82 19.93 -6.99
CA GLU A 118 18.86 20.66 -6.18
C GLU A 118 18.49 19.90 -4.88
N PRO A 119 19.43 19.80 -3.92
CA PRO A 119 19.23 19.01 -2.70
C PRO A 119 18.05 19.48 -1.83
N GLN A 120 17.58 20.71 -2.00
CA GLN A 120 16.39 21.24 -1.32
C GLN A 120 15.11 20.43 -1.61
N TYR A 121 15.09 19.61 -2.67
CA TYR A 121 13.96 18.76 -3.03
C TYR A 121 14.07 17.33 -2.50
N TRP A 122 15.23 16.89 -1.97
CA TRP A 122 15.43 15.48 -1.61
C TRP A 122 16.38 15.23 -0.41
N ALA A 123 16.96 16.27 0.20
CA ALA A 123 17.94 16.09 1.28
C ALA A 123 17.35 15.39 2.51
N ASN A 124 16.14 15.78 2.95
CA ASN A 124 15.46 15.14 4.08
C ASN A 124 14.97 13.75 3.71
N GLN A 125 14.51 13.56 2.47
CA GLN A 125 14.14 12.24 1.94
C GLN A 125 15.33 11.29 1.94
N LEU A 126 16.50 11.74 1.50
CA LEU A 126 17.75 10.97 1.56
C LEU A 126 18.13 10.61 2.99
N SER A 127 18.06 11.58 3.89
CA SER A 127 18.35 11.36 5.32
C SER A 127 17.40 10.32 5.93
N TYR A 128 16.11 10.40 5.62
CA TYR A 128 15.13 9.39 6.05
C TYR A 128 15.45 8.00 5.50
N CYS A 129 15.71 7.87 4.20
CA CYS A 129 16.02 6.56 3.59
C CYS A 129 17.27 5.93 4.18
N LYS A 130 18.33 6.72 4.39
CA LYS A 130 19.59 6.24 4.99
C LYS A 130 19.49 5.89 6.47
N HIS A 131 18.73 6.66 7.25
CA HIS A 131 18.67 6.56 8.71
C HIS A 131 17.29 6.23 9.23
N ARG A 132 16.51 5.47 8.44
CA ARG A 132 15.10 5.18 8.68
C ARG A 132 14.81 4.70 10.10
N GLU A 133 15.52 3.68 10.57
CA GLU A 133 15.23 3.10 11.88
C GLU A 133 15.52 4.09 13.03
N ALA A 134 16.58 4.90 12.90
CA ALA A 134 16.85 5.97 13.85
C ALA A 134 15.75 7.04 13.86
N LYS A 135 15.25 7.43 12.66
CA LYS A 135 14.14 8.38 12.53
C LYS A 135 12.81 7.84 13.05
N LEU A 136 12.55 6.55 12.87
CA LEU A 136 11.37 5.91 13.46
C LEU A 136 11.50 5.84 14.99
N LYS A 137 12.69 5.51 15.51
CA LYS A 137 12.95 5.47 16.95
C LYS A 137 12.74 6.84 17.59
N GLU A 138 13.24 7.92 16.98
CA GLU A 138 13.04 9.30 17.43
C GLU A 138 11.54 9.63 17.59
N VAL A 139 10.71 9.24 16.59
CA VAL A 139 9.25 9.45 16.66
C VAL A 139 8.60 8.59 17.74
N MET A 140 9.03 7.33 17.89
CA MET A 140 8.49 6.42 18.92
C MET A 140 8.76 6.94 20.32
N GLU A 141 9.96 7.42 20.58
CA GLU A 141 10.39 7.93 21.90
C GLU A 141 9.72 9.26 22.24
N GLU A 142 9.69 10.22 21.30
CA GLU A 142 9.09 11.54 21.53
C GLU A 142 7.57 11.45 21.76
N HIS A 143 6.89 10.58 21.04
CA HIS A 143 5.42 10.50 21.07
C HIS A 143 4.88 9.27 21.79
N SER A 144 5.72 8.43 22.35
CA SER A 144 5.34 7.17 23.02
C SER A 144 4.42 6.27 22.16
N VAL A 145 4.72 6.17 20.86
CA VAL A 145 3.92 5.42 19.89
C VAL A 145 4.61 4.15 19.41
N SER A 146 3.82 3.25 18.82
CA SER A 146 4.37 2.05 18.20
C SER A 146 5.22 2.38 16.96
N ARG A 147 6.11 1.43 16.57
CA ARG A 147 6.87 1.54 15.32
C ARG A 147 5.96 1.63 14.08
N GLY A 148 4.80 1.00 14.13
CA GLY A 148 3.80 1.09 13.08
C GLY A 148 3.26 2.51 12.91
N ALA A 149 2.88 3.16 14.01
CA ALA A 149 2.43 4.54 14.04
C ALA A 149 3.53 5.51 13.57
N ALA A 150 4.78 5.31 14.03
CA ALA A 150 5.93 6.11 13.57
C ALA A 150 6.17 5.98 12.06
N LYS A 151 6.08 4.76 11.49
CA LYS A 151 6.13 4.54 10.04
C LYS A 151 4.99 5.25 9.32
N GLN A 152 3.78 5.20 9.88
CA GLN A 152 2.60 5.82 9.30
C GLN A 152 2.73 7.34 9.20
N LEU A 153 3.45 8.01 10.12
CA LEU A 153 3.73 9.44 10.05
C LEU A 153 4.43 9.82 8.74
N PHE A 154 5.52 9.15 8.39
CA PHE A 154 6.25 9.44 7.16
C PHE A 154 5.44 9.11 5.91
N VAL A 155 4.67 8.03 5.91
CA VAL A 155 3.74 7.68 4.82
C VAL A 155 2.64 8.75 4.68
N CYS A 156 2.09 9.23 5.80
CA CYS A 156 1.12 10.32 5.84
C CYS A 156 1.70 11.60 5.18
N LEU A 157 2.92 12.00 5.57
CA LEU A 157 3.57 13.20 5.02
C LEU A 157 3.86 13.07 3.52
N ILE A 158 4.35 11.91 3.05
CA ILE A 158 4.58 11.63 1.62
C ILE A 158 3.26 11.77 0.81
N ASN A 159 2.13 11.39 1.41
CA ASN A 159 0.81 11.54 0.81
C ASN A 159 0.13 12.89 1.14
N ASN A 160 0.92 13.95 1.33
CA ASN A 160 0.44 15.29 1.62
C ASN A 160 -0.49 15.39 2.83
N GLY A 161 -0.31 14.51 3.80
CA GLY A 161 -0.95 14.65 5.10
C GLY A 161 -0.20 15.62 5.99
N THR A 162 -0.71 15.86 7.19
CA THR A 162 -0.08 16.79 8.14
C THR A 162 0.34 16.07 9.41
N TYR A 163 1.39 16.58 10.06
CA TYR A 163 1.82 16.10 11.37
C TYR A 163 0.66 16.18 12.39
N LYS A 164 -0.10 17.29 12.33
CA LYS A 164 -1.27 17.52 13.18
C LYS A 164 -2.36 16.45 12.99
N SER A 165 -2.67 16.07 11.72
CA SER A 165 -3.67 15.02 11.48
C SER A 165 -3.19 13.66 12.02
N TRP A 166 -1.91 13.32 11.82
CA TRP A 166 -1.35 12.09 12.34
C TRP A 166 -1.36 12.06 13.88
N LYS A 167 -1.00 13.17 14.57
CA LYS A 167 -1.12 13.27 16.03
C LYS A 167 -2.54 12.96 16.50
N LYS A 168 -3.54 13.57 15.85
CA LYS A 168 -4.95 13.33 16.16
C LYS A 168 -5.35 11.86 15.98
N ASP A 169 -4.95 11.25 14.86
CA ASP A 169 -5.32 9.87 14.51
C ASP A 169 -4.65 8.83 15.42
N ASN A 170 -3.53 9.19 16.07
CA ASN A 170 -2.80 8.34 17.01
C ASN A 170 -2.95 8.77 18.48
N GLU A 171 -3.89 9.68 18.79
CA GLU A 171 -4.18 10.17 20.15
C GLU A 171 -2.93 10.76 20.86
N VAL A 172 -1.99 11.28 20.08
CA VAL A 172 -0.78 11.91 20.60
C VAL A 172 -1.14 13.28 21.18
N ALA A 173 -0.79 13.48 22.44
CA ALA A 173 -0.96 14.76 23.12
C ALA A 173 -0.26 15.91 22.37
N ASP A 174 -0.59 17.15 22.68
CA ASP A 174 0.02 18.33 22.07
C ASP A 174 1.47 18.45 22.57
N SER A 175 2.34 17.65 21.97
CA SER A 175 3.78 17.55 22.23
C SER A 175 4.57 18.34 21.20
N THR A 176 5.83 18.63 21.52
CA THR A 176 6.76 19.30 20.62
C THR A 176 6.88 18.55 19.29
N GLU A 177 6.82 19.26 18.18
CA GLU A 177 7.05 18.67 16.87
C GLU A 177 8.54 18.42 16.65
N ILE A 178 8.90 17.23 16.18
CA ILE A 178 10.27 16.85 15.84
C ILE A 178 10.72 17.69 14.63
N PRO A 179 11.79 18.49 14.75
CA PRO A 179 12.22 19.40 13.67
C PRO A 179 12.45 18.68 12.34
N PHE A 180 13.09 17.50 12.38
CA PHE A 180 13.31 16.69 11.18
C PHE A 180 12.01 16.35 10.45
N VAL A 181 10.97 15.93 11.18
CA VAL A 181 9.66 15.57 10.61
C VAL A 181 8.98 16.79 9.97
N VAL A 182 9.12 17.96 10.60
CA VAL A 182 8.60 19.24 10.06
C VAL A 182 9.30 19.59 8.74
N PHE A 183 10.65 19.49 8.71
CA PHE A 183 11.41 19.77 7.47
C PHE A 183 11.14 18.75 6.38
N PHE A 184 11.04 17.47 6.71
CA PHE A 184 10.64 16.42 5.79
C PHE A 184 9.26 16.73 5.16
N GLY A 185 8.27 17.07 5.97
CA GLY A 185 6.94 17.43 5.47
C GLY A 185 6.93 18.71 4.62
N LYS A 186 7.80 19.69 4.90
CA LYS A 186 7.97 20.90 4.05
C LYS A 186 8.58 20.51 2.69
N GLU A 187 9.63 19.71 2.68
CA GLU A 187 10.28 19.22 1.46
C GLU A 187 9.25 18.52 0.55
N ILE A 188 8.46 17.59 1.08
CA ILE A 188 7.41 16.90 0.32
C ILE A 188 6.40 17.88 -0.27
N ARG A 189 5.90 18.86 0.51
CA ARG A 189 4.96 19.87 0.00
C ARG A 189 5.54 20.72 -1.12
N ASN A 190 6.83 21.02 -1.08
CA ASN A 190 7.51 21.79 -2.14
C ASN A 190 7.69 20.95 -3.42
N VAL A 191 7.86 19.64 -3.29
CA VAL A 191 8.06 18.71 -4.40
C VAL A 191 6.76 18.41 -5.16
N ILE A 192 5.64 18.30 -4.49
CA ILE A 192 4.36 17.89 -5.09
C ILE A 192 3.95 18.76 -6.30
N PRO A 193 3.97 20.11 -6.24
CA PRO A 193 3.62 20.93 -7.40
C PRO A 193 4.51 20.68 -8.62
N VAL A 194 5.79 20.43 -8.37
CA VAL A 194 6.78 20.16 -9.43
C VAL A 194 6.50 18.81 -10.08
N LEU A 195 6.30 17.76 -9.27
CA LEU A 195 5.94 16.43 -9.78
C LEU A 195 4.62 16.44 -10.55
N LYS A 196 3.62 17.19 -10.09
CA LYS A 196 2.34 17.36 -10.79
C LYS A 196 2.51 18.00 -12.16
N LYS A 197 3.35 19.03 -12.25
CA LYS A 197 3.65 19.71 -13.52
C LYS A 197 4.25 18.74 -14.54
N HIS A 198 5.22 17.92 -14.10
CA HIS A 198 5.87 16.93 -14.96
C HIS A 198 4.99 15.70 -15.27
N ASN A 199 3.96 15.43 -14.45
CA ASN A 199 3.06 14.28 -14.58
C ASN A 199 1.61 14.71 -14.78
N LYS A 200 1.38 15.78 -15.53
CA LYS A 200 0.07 16.41 -15.72
C LYS A 200 -0.98 15.41 -16.23
N VAL A 201 -0.64 14.57 -17.21
CA VAL A 201 -1.55 13.57 -17.79
C VAL A 201 -2.06 12.59 -16.72
N LEU A 202 -1.18 12.07 -15.88
CA LEU A 202 -1.56 11.20 -14.75
C LEU A 202 -2.45 11.95 -13.75
N TYR A 203 -2.08 13.18 -13.41
CA TYR A 203 -2.86 13.99 -12.47
C TYR A 203 -4.28 14.24 -12.97
N ASP A 204 -4.42 14.69 -14.22
CA ASP A 204 -5.72 14.99 -14.83
C ASP A 204 -6.60 13.73 -14.93
N ALA A 205 -6.04 12.60 -15.38
CA ALA A 205 -6.74 11.31 -15.45
C ALA A 205 -7.23 10.84 -14.07
N MET A 206 -6.38 10.96 -13.04
CA MET A 206 -6.76 10.62 -11.66
C MET A 206 -7.88 11.52 -11.13
N VAL A 207 -7.81 12.84 -11.40
CA VAL A 207 -8.85 13.80 -10.97
C VAL A 207 -10.17 13.48 -11.65
N GLN A 208 -10.17 13.25 -12.96
CA GLN A 208 -11.36 12.87 -13.71
C GLN A 208 -12.00 11.60 -13.15
N ALA A 209 -11.22 10.54 -12.95
CA ALA A 209 -11.74 9.29 -12.39
C ALA A 209 -12.35 9.47 -10.99
N LYS A 210 -11.76 10.34 -10.14
CA LYS A 210 -12.34 10.67 -8.83
C LYS A 210 -13.65 11.45 -8.95
N GLN A 211 -13.77 12.36 -9.91
CA GLN A 211 -15.02 13.08 -10.17
C GLN A 211 -16.13 12.13 -10.62
N GLU A 212 -15.82 11.18 -11.51
CA GLU A 212 -16.75 10.15 -11.97
C GLU A 212 -17.21 9.24 -10.82
N GLN A 213 -16.27 8.78 -9.97
CA GLN A 213 -16.60 8.00 -8.76
C GLN A 213 -17.47 8.78 -7.79
N THR A 214 -17.17 10.06 -7.58
CA THR A 214 -17.95 10.94 -6.72
C THR A 214 -19.39 11.07 -7.21
N LYS A 215 -19.59 11.27 -8.51
CA LYS A 215 -20.92 11.30 -9.14
C LYS A 215 -21.64 9.98 -9.00
N LYS A 216 -20.96 8.86 -9.33
CA LYS A 216 -21.53 7.51 -9.32
C LYS A 216 -21.99 7.07 -7.93
N TYR A 217 -21.19 7.35 -6.91
CA TYR A 217 -21.45 6.87 -5.54
C TYR A 217 -22.04 7.94 -4.62
N LYS A 218 -22.37 9.13 -5.13
CA LYS A 218 -22.90 10.28 -4.36
C LYS A 218 -22.05 10.61 -3.12
N LYS A 219 -20.72 10.42 -3.20
CA LYS A 219 -19.78 10.69 -2.12
C LYS A 219 -19.16 12.07 -2.31
N LYS A 220 -18.71 12.69 -1.21
CA LYS A 220 -17.92 13.93 -1.31
C LYS A 220 -16.54 13.63 -1.92
N MET A 221 -16.09 14.51 -2.80
CA MET A 221 -14.74 14.43 -3.37
C MET A 221 -13.69 14.57 -2.27
N SER A 222 -12.61 13.81 -2.37
CA SER A 222 -11.48 13.91 -1.44
C SER A 222 -10.93 15.34 -1.45
N LYS A 223 -10.74 15.93 -0.27
CA LYS A 223 -10.10 17.25 -0.13
C LYS A 223 -8.59 17.20 -0.41
N ASN A 224 -7.95 16.03 -0.22
CA ASN A 224 -6.52 15.83 -0.44
C ASN A 224 -6.26 15.20 -1.81
N LEU A 225 -6.40 15.97 -2.88
CA LEU A 225 -6.11 15.53 -4.25
C LEU A 225 -4.60 15.31 -4.46
N ASP A 226 -3.77 16.11 -3.83
CA ASP A 226 -2.32 16.00 -3.90
C ASP A 226 -1.83 14.69 -3.28
N GLY A 227 -2.38 14.30 -2.14
CA GLY A 227 -2.08 13.01 -1.53
C GLY A 227 -2.56 11.85 -2.40
N SER A 228 -3.71 11.99 -3.06
CA SER A 228 -4.18 10.99 -4.01
C SER A 228 -3.27 10.89 -5.23
N PHE A 229 -2.76 12.01 -5.72
CA PHE A 229 -1.76 12.04 -6.78
C PHE A 229 -0.49 11.33 -6.37
N MET A 230 0.09 11.66 -5.20
CA MET A 230 1.32 11.02 -4.70
C MET A 230 1.16 9.51 -4.57
N SER A 231 0.06 9.06 -3.97
CA SER A 231 -0.24 7.62 -3.85
C SER A 231 -0.37 6.92 -5.21
N THR A 232 -1.05 7.55 -6.17
CA THR A 232 -1.20 7.00 -7.53
C THR A 232 0.11 7.01 -8.29
N PHE A 233 0.88 8.09 -8.21
CA PHE A 233 2.17 8.27 -8.87
C PHE A 233 3.20 7.24 -8.38
N LEU A 234 3.40 7.15 -7.07
CA LEU A 234 4.35 6.21 -6.47
C LEU A 234 3.91 4.76 -6.67
N GLY A 235 2.62 4.46 -6.50
CA GLY A 235 2.08 3.13 -6.77
C GLY A 235 2.16 2.73 -8.24
N ASN A 236 2.14 3.68 -9.19
CA ASN A 236 2.35 3.39 -10.61
C ASN A 236 3.80 2.97 -10.89
N ILE A 237 4.78 3.68 -10.31
CA ILE A 237 6.20 3.34 -10.46
C ILE A 237 6.50 2.00 -9.77
N GLU A 238 5.98 1.79 -8.55
CA GLU A 238 6.09 0.51 -7.83
C GLU A 238 5.58 -0.66 -8.70
N ARG A 239 4.41 -0.51 -9.34
CA ARG A 239 3.88 -1.51 -10.27
C ARG A 239 4.80 -1.78 -11.45
N MET A 240 5.36 -0.73 -12.06
CA MET A 240 6.31 -0.89 -13.18
C MET A 240 7.58 -1.64 -12.74
N LEU A 241 8.10 -1.35 -11.56
CA LEU A 241 9.25 -2.07 -10.99
C LEU A 241 8.92 -3.54 -10.72
N LEU A 242 7.75 -3.82 -10.16
CA LEU A 242 7.28 -5.19 -9.95
C LEU A 242 7.11 -5.96 -11.27
N GLU A 243 6.65 -5.31 -12.34
CA GLU A 243 6.55 -5.92 -13.68
C GLU A 243 7.92 -6.27 -14.26
N VAL A 244 8.95 -5.46 -14.02
CA VAL A 244 10.34 -5.76 -14.41
C VAL A 244 10.86 -6.97 -13.63
N ILE A 245 10.63 -7.00 -12.32
CA ILE A 245 11.03 -8.12 -11.45
C ILE A 245 10.33 -9.41 -11.90
N MET A 246 9.02 -9.37 -12.14
CA MET A 246 8.27 -10.53 -12.62
C MET A 246 8.83 -11.08 -13.94
N LYS A 247 9.07 -10.21 -14.93
CA LYS A 247 9.67 -10.61 -16.22
C LYS A 247 11.06 -11.24 -16.04
N HIS A 248 11.86 -10.72 -15.11
CA HIS A 248 13.16 -11.31 -14.79
C HIS A 248 13.02 -12.73 -14.25
N PHE A 249 12.12 -12.96 -13.30
CA PHE A 249 11.88 -14.30 -12.76
C PHE A 249 11.28 -15.24 -13.80
N GLU A 250 10.31 -14.79 -14.60
CA GLU A 250 9.74 -15.59 -15.69
C GLU A 250 10.85 -16.05 -16.66
N SER A 251 11.77 -15.16 -17.03
CA SER A 251 12.91 -15.51 -17.91
C SER A 251 13.87 -16.52 -17.30
N LYS A 252 14.00 -16.53 -15.96
CA LYS A 252 14.88 -17.49 -15.25
C LYS A 252 14.20 -18.84 -15.04
N MET A 253 12.90 -18.87 -14.82
CA MET A 253 12.14 -20.12 -14.69
C MET A 253 12.13 -20.92 -16.01
N PHE A 254 12.08 -20.25 -17.15
CA PHE A 254 12.21 -20.91 -18.46
C PHE A 254 13.60 -21.54 -18.70
N ILE A 255 14.65 -21.05 -18.07
CA ILE A 255 16.00 -21.62 -18.15
C ILE A 255 16.15 -22.88 -17.26
N ILE A 256 15.32 -23.02 -16.21
CA ILE A 256 15.37 -24.16 -15.29
C ILE A 256 14.53 -25.35 -15.81
N ASN A 257 13.57 -25.09 -16.68
CA ASN A 257 12.65 -26.10 -17.23
C ASN A 257 13.01 -26.56 -18.66
N ASN A 258 14.12 -26.14 -19.22
CA ASN A 258 14.73 -26.59 -20.47
C ASN A 258 16.11 -27.23 -20.20
#